data_6a7c16046ab1b18a943f070be561d11b
#
_entry.id   6a7c16046ab1b18a943f070be561d11b
#
_cell.length_a   1.000
_cell.length_b   1.000
_cell.length_c   1.000
_cell.angle_alpha   90.00
_cell.angle_beta   90.00
_cell.angle_gamma   90.00
#
_symmetry.space_group_name_H-M   'P 1'
#
loop_
_entity.id
_entity.type
_entity.pdbx_description
1 polymer ?
#
loop_
_entity_poly.entity_id
_entity_poly.type
_entity_poly.pdbx_seq_one_letter_code
_entity_poly.pdbx_strand_id
1 'polypeptide(L)'
;MILFVFEGAEREPKIFKTLERLFFGAGERIVCSFGNNIYELYRQLTELDGDGDIVSVLRENDAQLPAGIKSSDFSEIYLFFDYDFQNTNLTLDQMNERLQEMLEMFDDETDNGKLYVSYPMVESLCYTKQLPDEHFVEYTIPRKDCTERSFKDLAREFSFYGSLDFIELPDSGHRRPGKKEIARVRQNWIWLVQQHTSKANFMCEGVQRMPVDKETVSQERVFDAQCRIYLCDGERIAILNGFPLFLFDYFRIGFWQ
;
A
#
# COMPACT_ATOMS: atom_id res chain seq x y z
N MET A 1 -11.27 17.15 6.13
CA MET A 1 -11.12 15.84 6.81
C MET A 1 -10.53 14.85 5.82
N ILE A 2 -9.65 13.94 6.23
CA ILE A 2 -9.02 12.95 5.33
C ILE A 2 -9.54 11.56 5.67
N LEU A 3 -9.91 10.77 4.65
CA LEU A 3 -10.32 9.38 4.80
C LEU A 3 -9.18 8.44 4.39
N PHE A 4 -8.89 7.46 5.22
CA PHE A 4 -8.00 6.34 4.93
C PHE A 4 -8.80 5.04 4.95
N VAL A 5 -8.78 4.34 3.83
CA VAL A 5 -9.48 3.05 3.65
C VAL A 5 -8.44 1.95 3.51
N PHE A 6 -8.52 0.94 4.36
CA PHE A 6 -7.62 -0.21 4.35
C PHE A 6 -8.37 -1.49 3.99
N GLU A 7 -7.69 -2.41 3.32
CA GLU A 7 -8.23 -3.74 3.06
C GLU A 7 -8.55 -4.47 4.36
N GLY A 8 -7.57 -4.60 5.25
CA GLY A 8 -7.69 -5.32 6.50
C GLY A 8 -8.04 -4.45 7.70
N ALA A 9 -8.61 -5.08 8.74
CA ALA A 9 -9.07 -4.40 9.95
C ALA A 9 -8.01 -4.27 11.06
N GLU A 10 -6.87 -4.94 10.95
CA GLU A 10 -5.88 -5.02 12.04
C GLU A 10 -4.51 -4.48 11.65
N ARG A 11 -3.91 -5.03 10.58
CA ARG A 11 -2.51 -4.81 10.23
C ARG A 11 -2.26 -3.40 9.70
N GLU A 12 -2.98 -3.01 8.66
CA GLU A 12 -2.82 -1.74 7.99
C GLU A 12 -3.19 -0.55 8.89
N PRO A 13 -4.32 -0.59 9.66
CA PRO A 13 -4.62 0.46 10.64
C PRO A 13 -3.53 0.61 11.71
N LYS A 14 -2.91 -0.49 12.15
CA LYS A 14 -1.81 -0.45 13.12
C LYS A 14 -0.55 0.19 12.55
N ILE A 15 -0.20 -0.14 11.30
CA ILE A 15 0.88 0.50 10.56
C ILE A 15 0.60 2.00 10.44
N PHE A 16 -0.59 2.36 9.96
CA PHE A 16 -0.98 3.76 9.77
C PHE A 16 -0.92 4.56 11.06
N LYS A 17 -1.37 4.01 12.19
CA LYS A 17 -1.27 4.64 13.51
C LYS A 17 0.18 4.96 13.90
N THR A 18 1.13 4.12 13.49
CA THR A 18 2.56 4.41 13.66
C THR A 18 3.01 5.56 12.76
N LEU A 19 2.62 5.53 11.48
CA LEU A 19 2.94 6.60 10.52
C LEU A 19 2.38 7.94 10.96
N GLU A 20 1.12 7.95 11.42
CA GLU A 20 0.47 9.14 11.93
C GLU A 20 1.29 9.79 13.06
N ARG A 21 1.77 9.00 14.01
CA ARG A 21 2.59 9.47 15.13
C ARG A 21 3.99 9.95 14.72
N LEU A 22 4.54 9.42 13.62
CA LEU A 22 5.89 9.74 13.17
C LEU A 22 5.97 10.92 12.22
N PHE A 23 4.97 11.08 11.35
CA PHE A 23 5.07 11.96 10.19
C PHE A 23 3.95 12.99 10.08
N PHE A 24 2.75 12.70 10.59
CA PHE A 24 1.60 13.56 10.40
C PHE A 24 1.44 14.54 11.57
N GLY A 25 1.07 15.77 11.24
CA GLY A 25 0.67 16.78 12.22
C GLY A 25 -0.74 16.56 12.76
N ALA A 26 -1.23 17.51 13.57
CA ALA A 26 -2.62 17.53 14.01
C ALA A 26 -3.56 17.69 12.80
N GLY A 27 -4.66 16.92 12.76
CA GLY A 27 -5.65 16.96 11.69
C GLY A 27 -6.75 15.93 11.94
N GLU A 28 -7.91 16.15 11.35
CA GLU A 28 -9.02 15.20 11.42
C GLU A 28 -8.85 14.12 10.35
N ARG A 29 -8.70 12.88 10.80
CA ARG A 29 -8.57 11.69 9.94
C ARG A 29 -9.56 10.65 10.40
N ILE A 30 -10.18 10.01 9.43
CA ILE A 30 -11.03 8.83 9.65
C ILE A 30 -10.31 7.65 9.03
N VAL A 31 -10.27 6.55 9.77
CA VAL A 31 -9.71 5.28 9.34
C VAL A 31 -10.84 4.26 9.26
N CYS A 32 -11.02 3.66 8.09
CA CYS A 32 -11.99 2.61 7.85
C CYS A 32 -11.29 1.37 7.31
N SER A 33 -11.89 0.21 7.56
CA SER A 33 -11.47 -1.04 6.96
C SER A 33 -12.61 -1.57 6.08
N PHE A 34 -12.28 -1.92 4.84
CA PHE A 34 -13.25 -2.50 3.91
C PHE A 34 -13.57 -3.95 4.29
N GLY A 35 -12.58 -4.69 4.80
CA GLY A 35 -12.74 -6.05 5.31
C GLY A 35 -12.77 -7.14 4.23
N ASN A 36 -12.47 -6.78 2.98
CA ASN A 36 -12.40 -7.70 1.85
C ASN A 36 -11.36 -7.21 0.83
N ASN A 37 -11.04 -8.04 -0.18
CA ASN A 37 -10.00 -7.73 -1.17
C ASN A 37 -10.48 -6.69 -2.22
N ILE A 38 -9.51 -6.20 -3.00
CA ILE A 38 -9.74 -5.17 -4.02
C ILE A 38 -10.72 -5.59 -5.11
N TYR A 39 -10.77 -6.89 -5.46
CA TYR A 39 -11.66 -7.40 -6.51
C TYR A 39 -13.12 -7.45 -6.06
N GLU A 40 -13.36 -7.61 -4.77
CA GLU A 40 -14.68 -7.49 -4.17
C GLU A 40 -15.13 -6.01 -4.13
N LEU A 41 -14.21 -5.10 -3.82
CA LEU A 41 -14.47 -3.67 -3.92
C LEU A 41 -14.85 -3.27 -5.36
N TYR A 42 -14.07 -3.73 -6.35
CA TYR A 42 -14.38 -3.53 -7.77
C TYR A 42 -15.80 -4.00 -8.12
N ARG A 43 -16.16 -5.23 -7.70
CA ARG A 43 -17.49 -5.78 -7.96
C ARG A 43 -18.60 -4.89 -7.39
N GLN A 44 -18.46 -4.45 -6.15
CA GLN A 44 -19.48 -3.61 -5.49
C GLN A 44 -19.62 -2.24 -6.14
N LEU A 45 -18.51 -1.61 -6.54
CA LEU A 45 -18.52 -0.33 -7.24
C LEU A 45 -19.21 -0.45 -8.61
N THR A 46 -18.94 -1.53 -9.35
CA THR A 46 -19.55 -1.75 -10.68
C THR A 46 -21.04 -2.11 -10.61
N GLU A 47 -21.49 -2.76 -9.54
CA GLU A 47 -22.90 -3.10 -9.32
C GLU A 47 -23.77 -1.88 -8.94
N LEU A 48 -23.18 -0.78 -8.49
CA LEU A 48 -23.88 0.46 -8.13
C LEU A 48 -24.18 1.39 -9.33
N ASP A 49 -24.19 0.86 -10.56
CA ASP A 49 -24.54 1.57 -11.83
C ASP A 49 -23.80 2.91 -12.04
N GLY A 50 -22.57 3.02 -11.56
CA GLY A 50 -21.70 4.19 -11.74
C GLY A 50 -22.01 5.40 -10.84
N ASP A 51 -23.04 5.33 -9.98
CA ASP A 51 -23.35 6.36 -8.97
C ASP A 51 -22.77 6.01 -7.58
N GLY A 52 -22.06 4.87 -7.46
CA GLY A 52 -21.48 4.40 -6.21
C GLY A 52 -20.16 5.06 -5.91
N ASP A 53 -20.11 5.95 -4.93
CA ASP A 53 -18.87 6.42 -4.36
C ASP A 53 -18.33 5.45 -3.29
N ILE A 54 -17.05 5.54 -2.97
CA ILE A 54 -16.39 4.69 -1.97
C ILE A 54 -17.05 4.78 -0.59
N VAL A 55 -17.61 5.93 -0.21
CA VAL A 55 -18.29 6.13 1.08
C VAL A 55 -19.60 5.36 1.14
N SER A 56 -20.32 5.27 0.03
CA SER A 56 -21.53 4.45 -0.09
C SER A 56 -21.22 2.96 0.06
N VAL A 57 -20.20 2.47 -0.63
CA VAL A 57 -19.74 1.07 -0.52
C VAL A 57 -19.28 0.75 0.90
N LEU A 58 -18.52 1.64 1.55
CA LEU A 58 -18.06 1.44 2.92
C LEU A 58 -19.23 1.33 3.91
N ARG A 59 -20.30 2.10 3.70
CA ARG A 59 -21.50 2.01 4.55
C ARG A 59 -22.24 0.69 4.42
N GLU A 60 -22.35 0.17 3.22
CA GLU A 60 -22.99 -1.13 2.98
C GLU A 60 -22.22 -2.28 3.63
N ASN A 61 -20.92 -2.13 3.79
CA ASN A 61 -20.04 -3.10 4.45
C ASN A 61 -19.86 -2.85 5.96
N ASP A 62 -20.74 -2.07 6.59
CA ASP A 62 -20.70 -1.76 8.04
C ASP A 62 -19.36 -1.12 8.47
N ALA A 63 -18.70 -0.43 7.56
CA ALA A 63 -17.49 0.30 7.90
C ALA A 63 -17.81 1.35 8.98
N GLN A 64 -16.89 1.56 9.90
CA GLN A 64 -17.04 2.45 11.06
C GLN A 64 -17.02 3.93 10.65
N LEU A 65 -17.90 4.31 9.74
CA LEU A 65 -18.10 5.69 9.34
C LEU A 65 -19.13 6.37 10.27
N PRO A 66 -18.86 7.62 10.69
CA PRO A 66 -19.84 8.41 11.44
C PRO A 66 -21.15 8.53 10.66
N ALA A 67 -22.28 8.48 11.39
CA ALA A 67 -23.59 8.64 10.80
C ALA A 67 -23.73 9.98 10.07
N GLY A 68 -24.27 9.93 8.84
CA GLY A 68 -24.55 11.13 8.04
C GLY A 68 -23.37 11.73 7.28
N ILE A 69 -22.14 11.23 7.44
CA ILE A 69 -20.97 11.71 6.67
C ILE A 69 -21.15 11.41 5.18
N LYS A 70 -20.69 12.28 4.30
CA LYS A 70 -20.75 12.13 2.83
C LYS A 70 -19.34 12.20 2.26
N SER A 71 -19.15 11.73 1.02
CA SER A 71 -17.88 11.86 0.29
C SER A 71 -17.41 13.31 0.22
N SER A 72 -18.34 14.26 0.03
CA SER A 72 -18.03 15.70 0.02
C SER A 72 -17.50 16.28 1.34
N ASP A 73 -17.58 15.55 2.44
CA ASP A 73 -17.01 15.96 3.74
C ASP A 73 -15.50 15.67 3.84
N PHE A 74 -14.98 14.86 2.90
CA PHE A 74 -13.56 14.56 2.81
C PHE A 74 -12.88 15.48 1.81
N SER A 75 -11.73 16.04 2.19
CA SER A 75 -10.86 16.80 1.31
C SER A 75 -9.92 15.89 0.51
N GLU A 76 -9.65 14.72 1.04
CA GLU A 76 -8.76 13.72 0.46
C GLU A 76 -9.21 12.32 0.90
N ILE A 77 -9.10 11.36 -0.01
CA ILE A 77 -9.40 9.94 0.23
C ILE A 77 -8.22 9.10 -0.26
N TYR A 78 -7.72 8.22 0.58
CA TYR A 78 -6.62 7.30 0.28
C TYR A 78 -7.03 5.86 0.54
N LEU A 79 -6.80 4.98 -0.46
CA LEU A 79 -7.14 3.56 -0.41
C LEU A 79 -5.87 2.72 -0.43
N PHE A 80 -5.81 1.70 0.41
CA PHE A 80 -4.67 0.78 0.51
C PHE A 80 -5.17 -0.65 0.40
N PHE A 81 -4.77 -1.31 -0.68
CA PHE A 81 -5.19 -2.67 -1.00
C PHE A 81 -3.99 -3.52 -1.44
N ASP A 82 -4.15 -4.81 -1.29
CA ASP A 82 -3.21 -5.81 -1.74
C ASP A 82 -3.53 -6.23 -3.19
N TYR A 83 -2.51 -6.54 -4.00
CA TYR A 83 -2.68 -7.11 -5.34
C TYR A 83 -3.26 -8.52 -5.28
N ASP A 84 -3.13 -9.19 -4.12
CA ASP A 84 -3.68 -10.53 -3.85
C ASP A 84 -3.20 -11.61 -4.85
N PHE A 85 -1.87 -11.63 -5.13
CA PHE A 85 -1.23 -12.45 -6.17
C PHE A 85 -1.47 -13.96 -6.01
N GLN A 86 -1.85 -14.40 -4.81
CA GLN A 86 -2.26 -15.76 -4.49
C GLN A 86 -3.71 -16.09 -4.91
N ASN A 87 -4.49 -15.12 -5.36
CA ASN A 87 -5.88 -15.34 -5.76
C ASN A 87 -5.98 -16.36 -6.90
N THR A 88 -6.76 -17.40 -6.69
CA THR A 88 -6.99 -18.48 -7.67
C THR A 88 -8.40 -18.47 -8.27
N ASN A 89 -9.28 -17.58 -7.80
CA ASN A 89 -10.64 -17.46 -8.31
C ASN A 89 -10.70 -16.66 -9.62
N LEU A 90 -9.67 -15.85 -9.89
CA LEU A 90 -9.53 -15.04 -11.09
C LEU A 90 -8.30 -15.48 -11.86
N THR A 91 -8.35 -15.36 -13.19
CA THR A 91 -7.15 -15.44 -14.02
C THR A 91 -6.28 -14.20 -13.81
N LEU A 92 -4.99 -14.29 -14.14
CA LEU A 92 -4.08 -13.14 -14.03
C LEU A 92 -4.55 -11.96 -14.91
N ASP A 93 -5.03 -12.27 -16.13
CA ASP A 93 -5.56 -11.24 -17.03
C ASP A 93 -6.78 -10.53 -16.43
N GLN A 94 -7.71 -11.29 -15.83
CA GLN A 94 -8.88 -10.70 -15.15
C GLN A 94 -8.48 -9.84 -13.93
N MET A 95 -7.47 -10.28 -13.18
CA MET A 95 -6.94 -9.49 -12.06
C MET A 95 -6.33 -8.18 -12.55
N ASN A 96 -5.52 -8.26 -13.62
CA ASN A 96 -4.85 -7.09 -14.18
C ASN A 96 -5.84 -6.09 -14.80
N GLU A 97 -6.83 -6.57 -15.55
CA GLU A 97 -7.88 -5.73 -16.14
C GLU A 97 -8.64 -4.95 -15.05
N ARG A 98 -9.11 -5.66 -14.01
CA ARG A 98 -9.83 -5.03 -12.90
C ARG A 98 -8.97 -4.05 -12.11
N LEU A 99 -7.71 -4.38 -11.86
CA LEU A 99 -6.82 -3.47 -11.16
C LEU A 99 -6.52 -2.23 -11.99
N GLN A 100 -6.36 -2.37 -13.32
CA GLN A 100 -6.18 -1.23 -14.21
C GLN A 100 -7.37 -0.26 -14.12
N GLU A 101 -8.60 -0.78 -14.22
CA GLU A 101 -9.82 0.02 -14.08
C GLU A 101 -9.94 0.67 -12.70
N MET A 102 -9.53 -0.03 -11.63
CA MET A 102 -9.51 0.54 -10.28
C MET A 102 -8.49 1.67 -10.14
N LEU A 103 -7.31 1.56 -10.76
CA LEU A 103 -6.29 2.61 -10.74
C LEU A 103 -6.74 3.85 -11.53
N GLU A 104 -7.46 3.66 -12.64
CA GLU A 104 -8.05 4.75 -13.42
C GLU A 104 -9.22 5.44 -12.66
N MET A 105 -10.00 4.67 -11.89
CA MET A 105 -11.10 5.20 -11.07
C MET A 105 -10.61 5.97 -9.84
N PHE A 106 -9.50 5.55 -9.25
CA PHE A 106 -8.93 6.08 -8.02
C PHE A 106 -7.53 6.64 -8.25
N ASP A 107 -7.43 7.67 -9.08
CA ASP A 107 -6.18 8.35 -9.47
C ASP A 107 -5.95 9.69 -8.76
N ASP A 108 -7.02 10.30 -8.20
CA ASP A 108 -6.99 11.61 -7.55
C ASP A 108 -7.59 11.57 -6.14
N GLU A 109 -6.78 11.90 -5.14
CA GLU A 109 -7.17 11.94 -3.73
C GLU A 109 -8.28 12.95 -3.41
N THR A 110 -8.45 13.98 -4.24
CA THR A 110 -9.43 15.06 -4.04
C THR A 110 -10.77 14.82 -4.74
N ASP A 111 -10.85 13.77 -5.55
CA ASP A 111 -12.06 13.36 -6.26
C ASP A 111 -12.61 12.05 -5.69
N ASN A 112 -12.45 10.94 -6.40
CA ASN A 112 -12.93 9.62 -5.97
C ASN A 112 -12.01 8.98 -4.92
N GLY A 113 -10.79 9.43 -4.80
CA GLY A 113 -9.74 8.89 -3.95
C GLY A 113 -8.53 8.41 -4.75
N LYS A 114 -7.44 8.11 -4.04
CA LYS A 114 -6.20 7.62 -4.64
C LYS A 114 -5.82 6.26 -4.08
N LEU A 115 -5.66 5.29 -5.00
CA LEU A 115 -5.36 3.90 -4.67
C LEU A 115 -3.86 3.66 -4.59
N TYR A 116 -3.42 2.98 -3.52
CA TYR A 116 -2.06 2.49 -3.32
C TYR A 116 -2.06 0.98 -3.16
N VAL A 117 -1.32 0.30 -4.02
CA VAL A 117 -1.30 -1.17 -4.09
C VAL A 117 -0.02 -1.74 -3.50
N SER A 118 -0.16 -2.79 -2.68
CA SER A 118 0.95 -3.58 -2.15
C SER A 118 1.16 -4.85 -2.98
N TYR A 119 2.37 -5.08 -3.47
CA TYR A 119 2.72 -6.19 -4.33
C TYR A 119 3.65 -7.17 -3.59
N PRO A 120 3.23 -8.41 -3.30
CA PRO A 120 1.89 -8.97 -3.53
C PRO A 120 0.88 -8.59 -2.45
N MET A 121 1.33 -8.16 -1.25
CA MET A 121 0.48 -7.76 -0.12
C MET A 121 1.26 -6.94 0.91
N VAL A 122 0.59 -6.48 1.97
CA VAL A 122 1.17 -5.59 3.00
C VAL A 122 2.45 -6.12 3.62
N GLU A 123 2.63 -7.43 3.74
CA GLU A 123 3.87 -8.04 4.25
C GLU A 123 5.08 -7.84 3.32
N SER A 124 4.91 -7.26 2.12
CA SER A 124 6.04 -6.80 1.28
C SER A 124 6.94 -5.77 2.00
N LEU A 125 6.43 -5.06 3.02
CA LEU A 125 7.23 -4.24 3.94
C LEU A 125 8.31 -5.04 4.69
N CYS A 126 8.04 -6.32 4.96
CA CYS A 126 8.98 -7.20 5.64
C CYS A 126 9.90 -7.97 4.68
N TYR A 127 9.61 -7.97 3.38
CA TYR A 127 10.39 -8.76 2.40
C TYR A 127 11.71 -8.06 2.05
N THR A 128 12.55 -7.89 3.07
CA THR A 128 13.88 -7.26 2.98
C THR A 128 14.84 -7.95 3.96
N LYS A 129 16.10 -8.08 3.60
CA LYS A 129 17.10 -8.70 4.50
C LYS A 129 17.41 -7.79 5.67
N GLN A 130 17.65 -6.53 5.40
CA GLN A 130 18.02 -5.49 6.39
C GLN A 130 17.57 -4.12 5.90
N LEU A 131 17.77 -3.08 6.70
CA LEU A 131 17.53 -1.70 6.30
C LEU A 131 18.76 -0.84 6.56
N PRO A 132 19.25 -0.09 5.55
CA PRO A 132 18.86 -0.18 4.14
C PRO A 132 19.33 -1.50 3.49
N ASP A 133 18.65 -1.92 2.42
CA ASP A 133 18.96 -3.13 1.65
C ASP A 133 19.33 -2.78 0.21
N GLU A 134 20.61 -2.90 -0.13
CA GLU A 134 21.14 -2.56 -1.46
C GLU A 134 20.62 -3.50 -2.57
N HIS A 135 20.20 -4.72 -2.21
CA HIS A 135 19.67 -5.72 -3.13
C HIS A 135 18.14 -5.66 -3.28
N PHE A 136 17.45 -4.75 -2.60
CA PHE A 136 16.00 -4.69 -2.63
C PHE A 136 15.43 -4.54 -4.04
N VAL A 137 16.14 -3.88 -4.95
CA VAL A 137 15.74 -3.71 -6.36
C VAL A 137 15.54 -5.06 -7.09
N GLU A 138 16.27 -6.10 -6.69
CA GLU A 138 16.26 -7.42 -7.33
C GLU A 138 15.11 -8.32 -6.85
N TYR A 139 14.46 -7.99 -5.72
CA TYR A 139 13.49 -8.91 -5.10
C TYR A 139 12.19 -8.98 -5.86
N THR A 140 11.94 -10.17 -6.37
CA THR A 140 10.69 -10.55 -7.03
C THR A 140 10.22 -11.88 -6.45
N ILE A 141 8.95 -12.22 -6.62
CA ILE A 141 8.41 -13.52 -6.23
C ILE A 141 7.55 -14.10 -7.35
N PRO A 142 7.66 -15.41 -7.67
CA PRO A 142 6.78 -16.06 -8.63
C PRO A 142 5.41 -16.35 -8.00
N ARG A 143 4.35 -16.30 -8.80
CA ARG A 143 2.97 -16.60 -8.38
C ARG A 143 2.86 -17.99 -7.75
N LYS A 144 3.55 -18.97 -8.33
CA LYS A 144 3.57 -20.33 -7.81
C LYS A 144 3.93 -20.39 -6.33
N ASP A 145 4.95 -19.65 -5.90
CA ASP A 145 5.38 -19.65 -4.50
C ASP A 145 4.27 -19.06 -3.60
N CYS A 146 3.57 -18.02 -4.06
CA CYS A 146 2.47 -17.40 -3.32
C CYS A 146 1.21 -18.28 -3.24
N THR A 147 0.99 -19.16 -4.23
CA THR A 147 -0.15 -20.10 -4.23
C THR A 147 0.15 -21.38 -3.45
N GLU A 148 1.41 -21.82 -3.40
CA GLU A 148 1.83 -23.02 -2.65
C GLU A 148 2.02 -22.74 -1.15
N ARG A 149 2.39 -21.49 -0.81
CA ARG A 149 2.64 -21.06 0.58
C ARG A 149 2.14 -19.64 0.80
N SER A 150 1.76 -19.33 2.03
CA SER A 150 1.42 -17.96 2.42
C SER A 150 2.60 -17.02 2.19
N PHE A 151 2.40 -15.93 1.45
CA PHE A 151 3.43 -14.91 1.27
C PHE A 151 3.92 -14.34 2.61
N LYS A 152 3.04 -14.25 3.60
CA LYS A 152 3.38 -13.83 4.96
C LYS A 152 4.47 -14.71 5.59
N ASP A 153 4.39 -16.03 5.39
CA ASP A 153 5.41 -16.96 5.89
C ASP A 153 6.69 -16.87 5.08
N LEU A 154 6.59 -16.74 3.76
CA LEU A 154 7.74 -16.50 2.88
C LEU A 154 8.49 -15.21 3.25
N ALA A 155 7.77 -14.13 3.50
CA ALA A 155 8.36 -12.85 3.90
C ALA A 155 9.08 -12.94 5.26
N ARG A 156 8.48 -13.65 6.22
CA ARG A 156 9.09 -13.88 7.55
C ARG A 156 10.37 -14.69 7.48
N GLU A 157 10.38 -15.76 6.69
CA GLU A 157 11.56 -16.61 6.50
C GLU A 157 12.68 -15.88 5.74
N PHE A 158 12.31 -15.05 4.77
CA PHE A 158 13.26 -14.28 3.99
C PHE A 158 13.95 -13.18 4.81
N SER A 159 13.20 -12.51 5.67
CA SER A 159 13.61 -11.32 6.41
C SER A 159 14.48 -11.65 7.62
N PHE A 160 15.48 -10.80 7.91
CA PHE A 160 16.18 -10.84 9.19
C PHE A 160 15.36 -10.28 10.35
N TYR A 161 14.27 -9.57 10.06
CA TYR A 161 13.36 -9.02 11.08
C TYR A 161 12.30 -10.01 11.55
N GLY A 162 11.89 -10.97 10.72
CA GLY A 162 10.91 -12.00 11.05
C GLY A 162 9.47 -11.50 11.27
N SER A 163 9.24 -10.20 11.41
CA SER A 163 7.93 -9.56 11.60
C SER A 163 7.97 -8.09 11.22
N LEU A 164 6.83 -7.39 11.31
CA LEU A 164 6.75 -5.94 11.09
C LEU A 164 7.08 -5.08 12.33
N ASP A 165 7.48 -5.67 13.45
CA ASP A 165 7.77 -4.93 14.69
C ASP A 165 8.89 -3.89 14.55
N PHE A 166 9.78 -4.07 13.58
CA PHE A 166 10.87 -3.12 13.32
C PHE A 166 10.37 -1.77 12.79
N ILE A 167 9.14 -1.69 12.27
CA ILE A 167 8.50 -0.49 11.73
C ILE A 167 7.27 -0.04 12.52
N GLU A 168 6.88 -0.77 13.57
CA GLU A 168 5.73 -0.45 14.39
C GLU A 168 6.16 0.18 15.72
N LEU A 169 5.38 1.15 16.17
CA LEU A 169 5.46 1.66 17.54
C LEU A 169 4.44 0.91 18.41
N PRO A 170 4.77 0.63 19.69
CA PRO A 170 3.84 0.01 20.60
C PRO A 170 2.59 0.86 20.77
N ASP A 171 1.45 0.21 20.89
CA ASP A 171 0.18 0.89 21.11
C ASP A 171 0.22 1.68 22.44
N SER A 172 -0.33 2.89 22.42
CA SER A 172 -0.35 3.80 23.56
C SER A 172 -1.06 3.23 24.81
N GLY A 173 -1.92 2.22 24.62
CA GLY A 173 -2.56 1.48 25.71
C GLY A 173 -1.63 0.55 26.51
N HIS A 174 -0.49 0.12 25.92
CA HIS A 174 0.43 -0.82 26.56
C HIS A 174 1.65 -0.13 27.19
N ARG A 175 2.31 0.74 26.45
CA ARG A 175 3.43 1.56 26.92
C ARG A 175 3.71 2.72 26.00
N ARG A 176 4.33 3.80 26.51
CA ARG A 176 4.84 4.88 25.69
C ARG A 176 6.21 4.51 25.13
N PRO A 177 6.43 4.59 23.80
CA PRO A 177 7.75 4.35 23.22
C PRO A 177 8.75 5.43 23.65
N GLY A 178 9.98 4.99 23.90
CA GLY A 178 11.09 5.90 24.23
C GLY A 178 11.59 6.68 23.01
N LYS A 179 12.28 7.81 23.22
CA LYS A 179 12.83 8.66 22.14
C LYS A 179 13.71 7.89 21.16
N LYS A 180 14.56 6.97 21.66
CA LYS A 180 15.45 6.13 20.83
C LYS A 180 14.67 5.18 19.94
N GLU A 181 13.58 4.60 20.45
CA GLU A 181 12.69 3.70 19.72
C GLU A 181 11.96 4.44 18.60
N ILE A 182 11.39 5.61 18.92
CA ILE A 182 10.75 6.49 17.94
C ILE A 182 11.72 6.85 16.83
N ALA A 183 12.94 7.27 17.16
CA ALA A 183 13.96 7.63 16.18
C ALA A 183 14.35 6.43 15.30
N ARG A 184 14.53 5.23 15.87
CA ARG A 184 14.83 3.99 15.14
C ARG A 184 13.70 3.63 14.16
N VAL A 185 12.44 3.60 14.63
CA VAL A 185 11.30 3.26 13.78
C VAL A 185 11.11 4.29 12.68
N ARG A 186 11.29 5.59 12.99
CA ARG A 186 11.26 6.65 11.98
C ARG A 186 12.33 6.47 10.92
N GLN A 187 13.55 6.12 11.31
CA GLN A 187 14.66 5.88 10.39
C GLN A 187 14.39 4.66 9.51
N ASN A 188 13.84 3.58 10.04
CA ASN A 188 13.46 2.40 9.27
C ASN A 188 12.43 2.76 8.18
N TRP A 189 11.44 3.60 8.50
CA TRP A 189 10.48 4.09 7.51
C TRP A 189 11.13 4.97 6.43
N ILE A 190 12.09 5.81 6.78
CA ILE A 190 12.84 6.60 5.78
C ILE A 190 13.55 5.66 4.80
N TRP A 191 14.23 4.63 5.29
CA TRP A 191 14.89 3.64 4.42
C TRP A 191 13.90 2.85 3.57
N LEU A 192 12.74 2.47 4.13
CA LEU A 192 11.68 1.81 3.33
C LEU A 192 11.17 2.71 2.21
N VAL A 193 10.89 3.99 2.49
CA VAL A 193 10.49 4.94 1.46
C VAL A 193 11.57 5.04 0.38
N GLN A 194 12.82 5.22 0.77
CA GLN A 194 13.93 5.33 -0.17
C GLN A 194 14.08 4.09 -1.06
N GLN A 195 14.09 2.88 -0.49
CA GLN A 195 14.29 1.66 -1.26
C GLN A 195 13.10 1.30 -2.15
N HIS A 196 11.86 1.43 -1.66
CA HIS A 196 10.66 1.14 -2.46
C HIS A 196 10.51 2.15 -3.61
N THR A 197 10.74 3.43 -3.34
CA THR A 197 10.63 4.47 -4.36
C THR A 197 11.74 4.39 -5.39
N SER A 198 12.99 4.10 -4.97
CA SER A 198 14.10 3.88 -5.90
C SER A 198 13.88 2.66 -6.79
N LYS A 199 13.27 1.59 -6.25
CA LYS A 199 12.89 0.40 -7.03
C LYS A 199 11.77 0.72 -8.01
N ALA A 200 10.74 1.43 -7.59
CA ALA A 200 9.66 1.87 -8.48
C ALA A 200 10.21 2.72 -9.64
N ASN A 201 11.14 3.64 -9.35
CA ASN A 201 11.81 4.44 -10.38
C ASN A 201 12.67 3.57 -11.32
N PHE A 202 13.34 2.56 -10.80
CA PHE A 202 14.06 1.60 -11.64
C PHE A 202 13.13 0.82 -12.56
N MET A 203 11.97 0.40 -12.08
CA MET A 203 10.97 -0.31 -12.89
C MET A 203 10.38 0.58 -13.99
N CYS A 204 10.07 1.84 -13.67
CA CYS A 204 9.43 2.76 -14.62
C CYS A 204 10.43 3.40 -15.60
N GLU A 205 11.62 3.78 -15.13
CA GLU A 205 12.60 4.59 -15.88
C GLU A 205 13.96 3.89 -16.10
N GLY A 206 14.20 2.71 -15.52
CA GLY A 206 15.50 2.04 -15.58
C GLY A 206 16.59 2.66 -14.69
N VAL A 207 16.22 3.55 -13.77
CA VAL A 207 17.18 4.32 -12.95
C VAL A 207 16.99 4.02 -11.46
N GLN A 208 17.98 3.36 -10.85
CA GLN A 208 17.98 3.00 -9.43
C GLN A 208 18.39 4.18 -8.54
N ARG A 209 17.49 5.12 -8.35
CA ARG A 209 17.61 6.24 -7.40
C ARG A 209 16.23 6.80 -7.07
N MET A 210 16.15 7.61 -6.03
CA MET A 210 14.92 8.38 -5.75
C MET A 210 14.54 9.23 -6.96
N PRO A 211 13.27 9.20 -7.41
CA PRO A 211 12.83 10.06 -8.50
C PRO A 211 12.83 11.53 -8.09
N VAL A 212 12.96 12.40 -9.06
CA VAL A 212 12.89 13.87 -8.87
C VAL A 212 11.49 14.40 -9.04
N ASP A 213 10.61 13.59 -9.64
CA ASP A 213 9.22 13.88 -9.90
C ASP A 213 8.37 12.70 -9.42
N LYS A 214 7.31 12.97 -8.68
CA LYS A 214 6.40 11.98 -8.10
C LYS A 214 5.65 11.19 -9.17
N GLU A 215 5.27 11.87 -10.25
CA GLU A 215 4.53 11.28 -11.37
C GLU A 215 5.30 10.17 -12.08
N THR A 216 6.64 10.14 -11.96
CA THR A 216 7.44 9.05 -12.54
C THR A 216 7.17 7.70 -11.91
N VAL A 217 6.63 7.67 -10.71
CA VAL A 217 6.30 6.46 -9.93
C VAL A 217 4.84 6.46 -9.47
N SER A 218 3.93 7.05 -10.26
CA SER A 218 2.50 6.93 -10.01
C SER A 218 2.07 5.46 -9.96
N GLN A 219 0.96 5.17 -9.28
CA GLN A 219 0.49 3.78 -9.11
C GLN A 219 0.21 3.10 -10.45
N GLU A 220 -0.35 3.83 -11.40
CA GLU A 220 -0.61 3.36 -12.76
C GLU A 220 0.70 2.98 -13.48
N ARG A 221 1.73 3.85 -13.44
CA ARG A 221 3.03 3.57 -14.06
C ARG A 221 3.76 2.39 -13.40
N VAL A 222 3.68 2.29 -12.08
CA VAL A 222 4.22 1.13 -11.35
C VAL A 222 3.51 -0.15 -11.78
N PHE A 223 2.19 -0.12 -11.91
CA PHE A 223 1.43 -1.29 -12.34
C PHE A 223 1.72 -1.67 -13.80
N ASP A 224 1.78 -0.71 -14.72
CA ASP A 224 2.22 -0.96 -16.11
C ASP A 224 3.60 -1.63 -16.15
N ALA A 225 4.54 -1.14 -15.35
CA ALA A 225 5.87 -1.74 -15.25
C ALA A 225 5.83 -3.17 -14.66
N GLN A 226 4.96 -3.44 -13.66
CA GLN A 226 4.72 -4.81 -13.16
C GLN A 226 4.23 -5.73 -14.29
N CYS A 227 3.22 -5.30 -15.04
CA CYS A 227 2.66 -6.06 -16.15
C CYS A 227 3.69 -6.33 -17.24
N ARG A 228 4.38 -5.31 -17.70
CA ARG A 228 5.29 -5.36 -18.84
C ARG A 228 6.59 -6.10 -18.56
N ILE A 229 7.13 -6.00 -17.34
CA ILE A 229 8.47 -6.52 -17.02
C ILE A 229 8.41 -7.88 -16.32
N TYR A 230 7.45 -8.08 -15.42
CA TYR A 230 7.47 -9.22 -14.50
C TYR A 230 6.31 -10.20 -14.73
N LEU A 231 5.10 -9.72 -14.95
CA LEU A 231 3.93 -10.58 -15.11
C LEU A 231 3.89 -11.25 -16.48
N CYS A 232 4.40 -10.59 -17.53
CA CYS A 232 4.43 -11.14 -18.89
C CYS A 232 5.44 -12.30 -19.06
N ASP A 233 6.47 -12.39 -18.22
CA ASP A 233 7.55 -13.37 -18.32
C ASP A 233 7.65 -14.22 -17.05
N GLY A 234 6.79 -15.24 -16.96
CA GLY A 234 6.86 -16.26 -15.90
C GLY A 234 6.03 -15.98 -14.65
N GLU A 235 4.99 -15.16 -14.74
CA GLU A 235 4.08 -14.86 -13.63
C GLU A 235 4.83 -14.49 -12.34
N ARG A 236 5.74 -13.55 -12.42
CA ARG A 236 6.46 -12.99 -11.27
C ARG A 236 5.91 -11.61 -10.94
N ILE A 237 6.17 -11.14 -9.72
CA ILE A 237 5.85 -9.79 -9.31
C ILE A 237 7.06 -9.17 -8.58
N ALA A 238 7.36 -7.90 -8.86
CA ALA A 238 8.36 -7.17 -8.10
C ALA A 238 7.79 -6.79 -6.74
N ILE A 239 8.57 -7.03 -5.67
CA ILE A 239 8.17 -6.69 -4.31
C ILE A 239 8.13 -5.16 -4.17
N LEU A 240 6.93 -4.62 -3.95
CA LEU A 240 6.68 -3.20 -3.64
C LEU A 240 5.56 -3.07 -2.62
N ASN A 241 5.47 -1.93 -1.95
CA ASN A 241 4.40 -1.68 -0.99
C ASN A 241 3.79 -0.29 -1.14
N GLY A 242 2.48 -0.22 -1.02
CA GLY A 242 1.71 1.02 -1.16
C GLY A 242 2.04 2.07 -0.09
N PHE A 243 2.33 1.69 1.15
CA PHE A 243 2.64 2.67 2.22
C PHE A 243 3.89 3.52 1.97
N PRO A 244 5.06 2.97 1.61
CA PRO A 244 6.22 3.79 1.25
C PRO A 244 5.97 4.68 0.03
N LEU A 245 5.23 4.19 -0.98
CA LEU A 245 4.90 4.98 -2.18
C LEU A 245 3.94 6.11 -1.83
N PHE A 246 2.93 5.86 -1.00
CA PHE A 246 2.04 6.88 -0.45
C PHE A 246 2.82 7.96 0.32
N LEU A 247 3.71 7.57 1.24
CA LEU A 247 4.50 8.53 2.01
C LEU A 247 5.36 9.41 1.10
N PHE A 248 5.94 8.84 0.05
CA PHE A 248 6.72 9.58 -0.94
C PHE A 248 5.85 10.58 -1.70
N ASP A 249 4.64 10.18 -2.08
CA ASP A 249 3.68 11.02 -2.80
C ASP A 249 3.10 12.12 -1.89
N TYR A 250 2.69 11.77 -0.69
CA TYR A 250 2.05 12.69 0.26
C TYR A 250 3.00 13.80 0.73
N PHE A 251 4.26 13.48 1.05
CA PHE A 251 5.23 14.45 1.55
C PHE A 251 6.10 15.02 0.42
N ARG A 252 6.77 16.16 0.70
CA ARG A 252 7.73 16.74 -0.24
C ARG A 252 8.92 15.82 -0.42
N ILE A 253 9.44 15.71 -1.65
CA ILE A 253 10.58 14.83 -2.00
C ILE A 253 11.79 15.07 -1.07
N GLY A 254 12.15 16.32 -0.79
CA GLY A 254 13.26 16.68 0.11
C GLY A 254 13.10 16.21 1.56
N PHE A 255 11.91 15.73 1.94
CA PHE A 255 11.68 15.16 3.27
C PHE A 255 12.36 13.79 3.45
N TRP A 256 12.62 13.09 2.34
CA TRP A 256 13.14 11.74 2.30
C TRP A 256 14.65 11.64 1.92
N GLN A 257 15.28 12.77 1.60
CA GLN A 257 16.69 12.88 1.20
C GLN A 257 17.66 12.98 2.40
#